data_f19d54b916ce80c9383524f0725b41d2
#
_entry.id   f19d54b916ce80c9383524f0725b41d2
#
_cell.length_a   1.000
_cell.length_b   1.000
_cell.length_c   1.000
_cell.angle_alpha   90.00
_cell.angle_beta   90.00
_cell.angle_gamma   90.00
#
_symmetry.space_group_name_H-M   'P 1'
#
loop_
_entity.id
_entity.type
_entity.pdbx_description
1 polymer ?
#
loop_
_entity_poly.entity_id
_entity_poly.type
_entity_poly.pdbx_seq_one_letter_code
_entity_poly.pdbx_strand_id
1 'polypeptide(L)'
;MDRLTATPYVGQRAMVYHRGQAPRSNAMKPKLVIGNKNYSSWSLRPWLLMKEAGIDFDEHRIVLDIPTTKKEIAVYSEAGRVPILQLGDVTVWDSLAIAETVAERWPDKQLWPDDPDERAQARAISAEMHSGFPYLRDCMPMNCRTMGRKVPIPDELAEDIDRVIDIWAECHKHYGDRGGWLFGAFSVADAMYAPVVLRLRTYGINLPESAGYYPHRLLESEAMQEWLAAAECETEVIDADEKGQ
;
A
#
# COMPACT_ATOMS: atom_id res chain seq x y z
N MET A 1 47.02 -34.20 -26.55
CA MET A 1 46.15 -33.95 -27.69
C MET A 1 44.83 -34.64 -27.37
N ASP A 2 43.95 -33.99 -26.67
CA ASP A 2 42.60 -34.47 -26.46
C ASP A 2 41.59 -33.38 -26.84
N ARG A 3 40.78 -33.70 -27.84
CA ARG A 3 39.76 -32.78 -28.35
C ARG A 3 38.54 -32.86 -27.46
N LEU A 4 38.19 -31.75 -26.80
CA LEU A 4 36.90 -31.57 -26.15
C LEU A 4 35.88 -31.27 -27.23
N THR A 5 34.93 -32.20 -27.44
CA THR A 5 33.75 -32.03 -28.29
C THR A 5 32.72 -31.25 -27.53
N ALA A 6 32.36 -30.08 -28.07
CA ALA A 6 31.28 -29.26 -27.57
C ALA A 6 29.93 -29.85 -28.03
N THR A 7 29.04 -30.11 -27.07
CA THR A 7 27.64 -30.49 -27.31
C THR A 7 26.81 -29.23 -27.64
N PRO A 8 25.95 -29.26 -28.69
CA PRO A 8 25.16 -28.10 -29.02
C PRO A 8 23.98 -27.92 -28.04
N TYR A 9 23.82 -26.70 -27.58
CA TYR A 9 22.72 -26.22 -26.74
C TYR A 9 21.42 -26.20 -27.60
N VAL A 10 20.45 -27.07 -27.28
CA VAL A 10 19.17 -27.17 -28.01
C VAL A 10 18.14 -26.25 -27.30
N GLY A 11 17.59 -25.32 -28.09
CA GLY A 11 16.21 -24.88 -28.00
C GLY A 11 15.85 -23.83 -26.97
N GLN A 12 16.10 -22.55 -27.27
CA GLN A 12 15.33 -21.45 -26.73
C GLN A 12 13.89 -21.51 -27.32
N ARG A 13 12.92 -21.92 -26.50
CA ARG A 13 11.51 -21.61 -26.77
C ARG A 13 11.31 -20.11 -26.50
N ALA A 14 11.13 -19.34 -27.57
CA ALA A 14 10.66 -17.98 -27.49
C ALA A 14 9.27 -17.97 -26.82
N MET A 15 9.18 -17.34 -25.62
CA MET A 15 7.89 -16.97 -25.06
C MET A 15 7.28 -15.88 -25.95
N VAL A 16 6.26 -16.23 -26.70
CA VAL A 16 5.47 -15.27 -27.46
C VAL A 16 4.53 -14.57 -26.47
N TYR A 17 4.89 -13.34 -26.09
CA TYR A 17 3.97 -12.45 -25.39
C TYR A 17 2.88 -12.01 -26.38
N HIS A 18 1.68 -12.53 -26.23
CA HIS A 18 0.51 -12.02 -26.95
C HIS A 18 0.15 -10.63 -26.38
N ARG A 19 0.50 -9.58 -27.15
CA ARG A 19 -0.05 -8.24 -26.93
C ARG A 19 -1.54 -8.25 -27.27
N GLY A 20 -2.36 -7.77 -26.33
CA GLY A 20 -3.64 -7.16 -26.60
C GLY A 20 -4.82 -8.12 -26.74
N GLN A 21 -5.41 -8.49 -25.61
CA GLN A 21 -6.86 -8.70 -25.58
C GLN A 21 -7.44 -7.66 -24.62
N ALA A 22 -8.38 -6.85 -25.19
CA ALA A 22 -9.24 -5.99 -24.38
C ALA A 22 -9.92 -6.81 -23.26
N PRO A 23 -10.27 -6.21 -22.10
CA PRO A 23 -10.87 -6.94 -21.01
C PRO A 23 -12.13 -7.67 -21.50
N ARG A 24 -12.14 -8.99 -21.36
CA ARG A 24 -13.35 -9.78 -21.62
C ARG A 24 -14.42 -9.33 -20.65
N SER A 25 -15.56 -8.91 -21.15
CA SER A 25 -16.73 -8.38 -20.42
C SER A 25 -17.45 -9.41 -19.51
N ASN A 26 -16.71 -10.41 -19.01
CA ASN A 26 -17.16 -11.38 -18.01
C ASN A 26 -16.06 -11.68 -16.99
N ALA A 27 -15.24 -10.68 -16.66
CA ALA A 27 -14.24 -10.81 -15.62
C ALA A 27 -14.97 -10.91 -14.26
N MET A 28 -14.71 -11.99 -13.53
CA MET A 28 -15.19 -12.12 -12.15
C MET A 28 -14.73 -10.87 -11.36
N LYS A 29 -15.62 -10.34 -10.53
CA LYS A 29 -15.34 -9.22 -9.66
C LYS A 29 -14.09 -9.51 -8.83
N PRO A 30 -13.11 -8.62 -8.74
CA PRO A 30 -11.95 -8.80 -7.89
C PRO A 30 -12.35 -9.05 -6.44
N LYS A 31 -11.61 -9.91 -5.73
CA LYS A 31 -11.78 -10.06 -4.29
C LYS A 31 -10.51 -9.62 -3.59
N LEU A 32 -10.64 -8.69 -2.64
CA LEU A 32 -9.54 -8.23 -1.80
C LEU A 32 -9.71 -8.79 -0.39
N VAL A 33 -8.76 -9.64 0.01
CA VAL A 33 -8.69 -10.21 1.38
C VAL A 33 -7.80 -9.30 2.21
N ILE A 34 -8.34 -8.81 3.31
CA ILE A 34 -7.70 -7.83 4.21
C ILE A 34 -7.69 -8.32 5.66
N GLY A 35 -6.86 -7.68 6.49
CA GLY A 35 -6.92 -7.81 7.95
C GLY A 35 -7.83 -6.78 8.59
N ASN A 36 -7.77 -6.69 9.92
CA ASN A 36 -8.47 -5.66 10.70
C ASN A 36 -8.16 -4.26 10.18
N LYS A 37 -9.19 -3.46 9.93
CA LYS A 37 -9.01 -2.09 9.43
C LYS A 37 -8.34 -1.17 10.45
N ASN A 38 -8.54 -1.44 11.73
CA ASN A 38 -7.88 -0.67 12.77
C ASN A 38 -6.34 -0.78 12.72
N TYR A 39 -5.80 -1.98 12.41
CA TYR A 39 -4.38 -2.27 12.59
C TYR A 39 -3.62 -2.57 11.30
N SER A 40 -4.30 -3.11 10.28
CA SER A 40 -3.61 -3.63 9.09
C SER A 40 -3.21 -2.55 8.10
N SER A 41 -2.08 -1.91 8.36
CA SER A 41 -1.49 -0.89 7.47
C SER A 41 -1.17 -1.43 6.06
N TRP A 42 -0.87 -2.71 5.94
CA TRP A 42 -0.61 -3.35 4.65
C TRP A 42 -1.89 -3.52 3.82
N SER A 43 -3.03 -3.83 4.49
CA SER A 43 -4.33 -3.97 3.84
C SER A 43 -4.92 -2.62 3.41
N LEU A 44 -4.68 -1.56 4.17
CA LEU A 44 -5.15 -0.22 3.82
C LEU A 44 -4.67 0.22 2.42
N ARG A 45 -3.42 -0.05 2.06
CA ARG A 45 -2.81 0.41 0.81
C ARG A 45 -3.60 -0.01 -0.44
N PRO A 46 -3.75 -1.30 -0.76
CA PRO A 46 -4.49 -1.71 -1.95
C PRO A 46 -5.99 -1.43 -1.81
N TRP A 47 -6.55 -1.46 -0.61
CA TRP A 47 -7.94 -1.14 -0.39
C TRP A 47 -8.24 0.32 -0.77
N LEU A 48 -7.45 1.25 -0.26
CA LEU A 48 -7.57 2.67 -0.55
C LEU A 48 -7.33 2.95 -2.05
N LEU A 49 -6.30 2.32 -2.63
CA LEU A 49 -5.99 2.44 -4.04
C LEU A 49 -7.18 2.07 -4.92
N MET A 50 -7.80 0.92 -4.66
CA MET A 50 -8.93 0.44 -5.45
C MET A 50 -10.20 1.28 -5.23
N LYS A 51 -10.44 1.75 -4.01
CA LYS A 51 -11.57 2.63 -3.69
C LYS A 51 -11.45 4.00 -4.38
N GLU A 52 -10.32 4.68 -4.25
CA GLU A 52 -10.06 5.97 -4.90
C GLU A 52 -10.11 5.86 -6.43
N ALA A 53 -9.67 4.73 -6.98
CA ALA A 53 -9.77 4.44 -8.40
C ALA A 53 -11.20 4.13 -8.88
N GLY A 54 -12.19 3.99 -7.98
CA GLY A 54 -13.55 3.57 -8.31
C GLY A 54 -13.60 2.16 -8.90
N ILE A 55 -12.70 1.28 -8.47
CA ILE A 55 -12.69 -0.14 -8.85
C ILE A 55 -13.57 -0.90 -7.87
N ASP A 56 -14.63 -1.53 -8.38
CA ASP A 56 -15.53 -2.35 -7.58
C ASP A 56 -14.87 -3.72 -7.27
N PHE A 57 -14.91 -4.12 -6.00
CA PHE A 57 -14.34 -5.39 -5.53
C PHE A 57 -15.13 -5.96 -4.35
N ASP A 58 -15.05 -7.27 -4.17
CA ASP A 58 -15.55 -7.94 -2.99
C ASP A 58 -14.50 -7.89 -1.88
N GLU A 59 -14.87 -7.36 -0.72
CA GLU A 59 -14.02 -7.32 0.46
C GLU A 59 -14.22 -8.56 1.32
N HIS A 60 -13.13 -9.18 1.75
CA HIS A 60 -13.14 -10.24 2.77
C HIS A 60 -12.17 -9.93 3.89
N ARG A 61 -12.69 -9.66 5.09
CA ARG A 61 -11.90 -9.36 6.27
C ARG A 61 -11.58 -10.62 7.07
N ILE A 62 -10.32 -10.84 7.40
CA ILE A 62 -9.84 -11.87 8.33
C ILE A 62 -9.42 -11.19 9.61
N VAL A 63 -9.87 -11.72 10.74
CA VAL A 63 -9.42 -11.26 12.06
C VAL A 63 -7.98 -11.70 12.27
N LEU A 64 -7.10 -10.74 12.55
CA LEU A 64 -5.67 -10.99 12.79
C LEU A 64 -5.42 -11.31 14.26
N ASP A 65 -4.27 -11.94 14.50
CA ASP A 65 -3.75 -12.27 15.85
C ASP A 65 -4.67 -13.15 16.71
N ILE A 66 -5.43 -14.04 16.06
CA ILE A 66 -6.20 -15.09 16.74
C ILE A 66 -5.73 -16.47 16.25
N PRO A 67 -6.02 -17.57 16.99
CA PRO A 67 -5.53 -18.91 16.65
C PRO A 67 -5.91 -19.39 15.24
N THR A 68 -7.01 -18.88 14.67
CA THR A 68 -7.51 -19.29 13.35
C THR A 68 -6.92 -18.47 12.20
N THR A 69 -6.32 -17.32 12.45
CA THR A 69 -5.83 -16.36 11.44
C THR A 69 -5.02 -17.05 10.34
N LYS A 70 -4.00 -17.81 10.71
CA LYS A 70 -3.12 -18.48 9.73
C LYS A 70 -3.86 -19.46 8.84
N LYS A 71 -4.82 -20.21 9.43
CA LYS A 71 -5.63 -21.19 8.70
C LYS A 71 -6.59 -20.49 7.73
N GLU A 72 -7.17 -19.39 8.14
CA GLU A 72 -8.08 -18.60 7.30
C GLU A 72 -7.33 -17.95 6.12
N ILE A 73 -6.16 -17.35 6.37
CA ILE A 73 -5.32 -16.78 5.30
C ILE A 73 -4.89 -17.87 4.31
N ALA A 74 -4.53 -19.07 4.77
CA ALA A 74 -4.09 -20.17 3.92
C ALA A 74 -5.15 -20.65 2.91
N VAL A 75 -6.44 -20.36 3.13
CA VAL A 75 -7.51 -20.62 2.16
C VAL A 75 -7.34 -19.77 0.90
N TYR A 76 -6.72 -18.60 1.02
CA TYR A 76 -6.59 -17.61 -0.06
C TYR A 76 -5.18 -17.56 -0.66
N SER A 77 -4.15 -17.77 0.15
CA SER A 77 -2.75 -17.71 -0.29
C SER A 77 -1.80 -18.45 0.64
N GLU A 78 -0.86 -19.18 0.06
CA GLU A 78 0.25 -19.81 0.79
C GLU A 78 1.26 -18.80 1.37
N ALA A 79 1.22 -17.54 0.93
CA ALA A 79 2.07 -16.47 1.47
C ALA A 79 1.84 -16.19 2.95
N GLY A 80 0.70 -16.62 3.52
CA GLY A 80 0.40 -16.54 4.95
C GLY A 80 0.22 -15.12 5.48
N ARG A 81 -0.06 -14.15 4.62
CA ARG A 81 -0.17 -12.72 4.96
C ARG A 81 -1.28 -12.06 4.15
N VAL A 82 -1.84 -11.00 4.72
CA VAL A 82 -2.73 -10.06 4.04
C VAL A 82 -1.96 -8.77 3.69
N PRO A 83 -2.34 -8.03 2.64
CA PRO A 83 -3.49 -8.22 1.73
C PRO A 83 -3.25 -9.29 0.67
N ILE A 84 -4.34 -9.83 0.12
CA ILE A 84 -4.33 -10.74 -1.02
C ILE A 84 -5.39 -10.27 -2.02
N LEU A 85 -5.03 -10.14 -3.30
CA LEU A 85 -5.96 -9.85 -4.37
C LEU A 85 -6.18 -11.10 -5.22
N GLN A 86 -7.45 -11.50 -5.39
CA GLN A 86 -7.85 -12.57 -6.30
C GLN A 86 -8.51 -11.97 -7.54
N LEU A 87 -7.98 -12.32 -8.72
CA LEU A 87 -8.42 -11.89 -10.04
C LEU A 87 -8.74 -13.15 -10.89
N GLY A 88 -9.91 -13.74 -10.67
CA GLY A 88 -10.22 -15.06 -11.22
C GLY A 88 -9.27 -16.12 -10.65
N ASP A 89 -8.52 -16.79 -11.50
CA ASP A 89 -7.56 -17.83 -11.11
C ASP A 89 -6.18 -17.27 -10.67
N VAL A 90 -5.99 -15.95 -10.74
CA VAL A 90 -4.73 -15.30 -10.36
C VAL A 90 -4.83 -14.79 -8.95
N THR A 91 -3.90 -15.21 -8.09
CA THR A 91 -3.74 -14.69 -6.73
C THR A 91 -2.48 -13.85 -6.65
N VAL A 92 -2.63 -12.61 -6.20
CA VAL A 92 -1.53 -11.63 -6.06
C VAL A 92 -1.38 -11.24 -4.60
N TRP A 93 -0.19 -11.26 -4.12
CA TRP A 93 0.30 -10.71 -2.85
C TRP A 93 1.68 -10.11 -3.17
N ASP A 94 2.13 -9.26 -2.55
CA ASP A 94 2.11 -8.32 -1.47
C ASP A 94 1.42 -6.99 -1.90
N SER A 95 1.41 -5.99 -1.00
CA SER A 95 0.68 -4.74 -1.25
C SER A 95 1.20 -3.93 -2.45
N LEU A 96 2.52 -3.91 -2.69
CA LEU A 96 3.10 -3.20 -3.84
C LEU A 96 2.86 -3.97 -5.15
N ALA A 97 3.00 -5.30 -5.11
CA ALA A 97 2.67 -6.15 -6.27
C ALA A 97 1.19 -6.06 -6.64
N ILE A 98 0.30 -5.97 -5.65
CA ILE A 98 -1.13 -5.72 -5.87
C ILE A 98 -1.31 -4.35 -6.55
N ALA A 99 -0.67 -3.30 -6.04
CA ALA A 99 -0.80 -1.95 -6.59
C ALA A 99 -0.33 -1.87 -8.06
N GLU A 100 0.81 -2.49 -8.40
CA GLU A 100 1.29 -2.58 -9.78
C GLU A 100 0.32 -3.37 -10.66
N THR A 101 -0.19 -4.52 -10.18
CA THR A 101 -1.17 -5.34 -10.91
C THR A 101 -2.46 -4.56 -11.17
N VAL A 102 -2.94 -3.79 -10.19
CA VAL A 102 -4.13 -2.94 -10.33
C VAL A 102 -3.86 -1.85 -11.38
N ALA A 103 -2.72 -1.18 -11.33
CA ALA A 103 -2.35 -0.15 -12.31
C ALA A 103 -2.27 -0.71 -13.75
N GLU A 104 -1.77 -1.93 -13.93
CA GLU A 104 -1.71 -2.60 -15.25
C GLU A 104 -3.08 -3.06 -15.74
N ARG A 105 -3.95 -3.53 -14.84
CA ARG A 105 -5.28 -4.07 -15.19
C ARG A 105 -6.32 -2.99 -15.51
N TRP A 106 -6.17 -1.82 -14.90
CA TRP A 106 -7.05 -0.66 -15.11
C TRP A 106 -6.23 0.57 -15.55
N PRO A 107 -5.62 0.54 -16.73
CA PRO A 107 -4.75 1.62 -17.21
C PRO A 107 -5.49 2.96 -17.41
N ASP A 108 -6.79 2.91 -17.62
CA ASP A 108 -7.68 4.07 -17.70
C ASP A 108 -7.80 4.84 -16.36
N LYS A 109 -7.42 4.22 -15.25
CA LYS A 109 -7.43 4.86 -13.92
C LYS A 109 -6.19 5.69 -13.63
N GLN A 110 -5.16 5.60 -14.48
CA GLN A 110 -3.92 6.42 -14.39
C GLN A 110 -3.32 6.44 -12.97
N LEU A 111 -3.15 5.26 -12.37
CA LEU A 111 -2.70 5.09 -10.99
C LEU A 111 -1.20 5.36 -10.77
N TRP A 112 -0.48 5.69 -11.83
CA TRP A 112 0.85 6.25 -11.82
C TRP A 112 0.89 7.53 -12.64
N PRO A 113 1.80 8.49 -12.34
CA PRO A 113 1.99 9.67 -13.17
C PRO A 113 2.23 9.33 -14.65
N ASP A 114 1.67 10.13 -15.55
CA ASP A 114 1.84 9.93 -17.00
C ASP A 114 3.27 10.27 -17.46
N ASP A 115 3.88 11.28 -16.85
CA ASP A 115 5.27 11.64 -17.12
C ASP A 115 6.20 10.51 -16.63
N PRO A 116 7.14 10.02 -17.47
CA PRO A 116 8.01 8.89 -17.11
C PRO A 116 8.98 9.19 -15.96
N ASP A 117 9.44 10.43 -15.81
CA ASP A 117 10.38 10.83 -14.77
C ASP A 117 9.63 10.98 -13.43
N GLU A 118 8.45 11.60 -13.42
CA GLU A 118 7.56 11.65 -12.26
C GLU A 118 7.13 10.24 -11.83
N ARG A 119 6.81 9.38 -12.78
CA ARG A 119 6.47 7.97 -12.51
C ARG A 119 7.63 7.19 -11.90
N ALA A 120 8.86 7.44 -12.36
CA ALA A 120 10.04 6.83 -11.79
C ALA A 120 10.24 7.28 -10.33
N GLN A 121 10.06 8.57 -10.03
CA GLN A 121 10.11 9.10 -8.66
C GLN A 121 8.99 8.53 -7.79
N ALA A 122 7.76 8.47 -8.29
CA ALA A 122 6.63 7.89 -7.57
C ALA A 122 6.87 6.42 -7.19
N ARG A 123 7.44 5.63 -8.11
CA ARG A 123 7.86 4.26 -7.83
C ARG A 123 8.99 4.18 -6.81
N ALA A 124 9.98 5.09 -6.89
CA ALA A 124 11.09 5.11 -5.95
C ALA A 124 10.62 5.33 -4.52
N ILE A 125 9.82 6.39 -4.28
CA ILE A 125 9.31 6.65 -2.93
C ILE A 125 8.31 5.58 -2.45
N SER A 126 7.55 4.97 -3.35
CA SER A 126 6.66 3.85 -3.01
C SER A 126 7.44 2.61 -2.57
N ALA A 127 8.54 2.29 -3.26
CA ALA A 127 9.42 1.19 -2.90
C ALA A 127 10.18 1.47 -1.58
N GLU A 128 10.62 2.72 -1.37
CA GLU A 128 11.23 3.15 -0.10
C GLU A 128 10.24 2.99 1.06
N MET A 129 8.98 3.43 0.87
CA MET A 129 7.95 3.22 1.89
C MET A 129 7.65 1.72 2.10
N HIS A 130 7.72 0.91 1.06
CA HIS A 130 7.45 -0.52 1.16
C HIS A 130 8.50 -1.26 2.00
N SER A 131 9.77 -0.96 1.81
CA SER A 131 10.90 -1.70 2.41
C SER A 131 11.56 -1.00 3.61
N GLY A 132 11.36 0.30 3.76
CA GLY A 132 12.02 1.15 4.75
C GLY A 132 11.18 1.46 5.99
N PHE A 133 11.69 2.41 6.79
CA PHE A 133 11.04 2.98 7.97
C PHE A 133 10.75 1.96 9.08
N PRO A 134 11.74 1.16 9.50
CA PRO A 134 11.51 0.10 10.48
C PRO A 134 11.13 0.63 11.86
N TYR A 135 11.73 1.74 12.29
CA TYR A 135 11.44 2.34 13.60
C TYR A 135 10.06 2.99 13.64
N LEU A 136 9.65 3.67 12.54
CA LEU A 136 8.29 4.21 12.42
C LEU A 136 7.25 3.09 12.51
N ARG A 137 7.51 1.94 11.89
CA ARG A 137 6.59 0.79 11.91
C ARG A 137 6.52 0.15 13.27
N ASP A 138 7.66 -0.04 13.92
CA ASP A 138 7.73 -0.68 15.21
C ASP A 138 7.25 0.23 16.34
N CYS A 139 7.77 1.46 16.46
CA CYS A 139 7.45 2.35 17.56
C CYS A 139 6.04 2.96 17.45
N MET A 140 5.54 3.16 16.23
CA MET A 140 4.24 3.78 15.95
C MET A 140 3.37 2.86 15.09
N PRO A 141 2.87 1.71 15.58
CA PRO A 141 1.93 0.87 14.84
C PRO A 141 0.66 1.65 14.45
N MET A 142 0.03 1.25 13.34
CA MET A 142 -1.23 1.88 12.94
C MET A 142 -2.35 1.48 13.88
N ASN A 143 -3.04 2.47 14.43
CA ASN A 143 -4.24 2.29 15.24
C ASN A 143 -5.24 3.42 14.91
N CYS A 144 -6.22 3.12 14.08
CA CYS A 144 -7.14 4.11 13.55
C CYS A 144 -8.10 4.68 14.59
N ARG A 145 -8.42 3.89 15.64
CA ARG A 145 -9.41 4.24 16.67
C ARG A 145 -8.89 5.21 17.73
N THR A 146 -7.58 5.39 17.80
CA THR A 146 -6.98 6.19 18.88
C THR A 146 -6.26 7.42 18.37
N MET A 147 -6.22 8.45 19.20
CA MET A 147 -5.48 9.69 18.93
C MET A 147 -4.76 10.17 20.18
N GLY A 148 -3.65 10.89 19.99
CA GLY A 148 -2.92 11.54 21.08
C GLY A 148 -2.08 10.57 21.91
N ARG A 149 -1.86 9.36 21.46
CA ARG A 149 -0.95 8.40 22.10
C ARG A 149 0.48 8.96 22.14
N LYS A 150 1.25 8.56 23.14
CA LYS A 150 2.63 9.01 23.31
C LYS A 150 3.57 7.83 23.40
N VAL A 151 4.63 7.91 22.62
CA VAL A 151 5.76 6.96 22.66
C VAL A 151 7.06 7.75 22.77
N PRO A 152 8.14 7.16 23.31
CA PRO A 152 9.48 7.75 23.21
C PRO A 152 9.86 7.88 21.74
N ILE A 153 10.55 8.95 21.40
CA ILE A 153 11.06 9.20 20.05
C ILE A 153 12.59 9.13 20.10
N PRO A 154 13.20 7.93 19.95
CA PRO A 154 14.64 7.80 19.79
C PRO A 154 15.09 8.40 18.46
N ASP A 155 16.41 8.61 18.32
CA ASP A 155 16.99 9.29 17.16
C ASP A 155 16.62 8.57 15.83
N GLU A 156 16.63 7.25 15.83
CA GLU A 156 16.29 6.46 14.63
C GLU A 156 14.81 6.62 14.22
N LEU A 157 13.91 6.80 15.18
CA LEU A 157 12.51 7.09 14.87
C LEU A 157 12.37 8.52 14.35
N ALA A 158 13.10 9.47 14.93
CA ALA A 158 13.12 10.85 14.45
C ALA A 158 13.63 10.90 13.00
N GLU A 159 14.70 10.18 12.68
CA GLU A 159 15.24 10.05 11.31
C GLU A 159 14.19 9.50 10.32
N ASP A 160 13.45 8.45 10.71
CA ASP A 160 12.37 7.90 9.87
C ASP A 160 11.26 8.94 9.63
N ILE A 161 10.86 9.68 10.66
CA ILE A 161 9.82 10.73 10.56
C ILE A 161 10.32 11.88 9.68
N ASP A 162 11.53 12.38 9.90
CA ASP A 162 12.12 13.47 9.13
C ASP A 162 12.24 13.10 7.66
N ARG A 163 12.65 11.87 7.36
CA ARG A 163 12.73 11.37 5.97
C ARG A 163 11.36 11.37 5.30
N VAL A 164 10.30 10.97 5.99
CA VAL A 164 8.92 11.04 5.46
C VAL A 164 8.53 12.48 5.16
N ILE A 165 8.80 13.39 6.09
CA ILE A 165 8.51 14.82 5.94
C ILE A 165 9.26 15.41 4.75
N ASP A 166 10.54 15.07 4.57
CA ASP A 166 11.36 15.52 3.45
C ASP A 166 10.79 15.04 2.10
N ILE A 167 10.35 13.78 2.01
CA ILE A 167 9.71 13.23 0.83
C ILE A 167 8.43 14.01 0.50
N TRP A 168 7.58 14.26 1.50
CA TRP A 168 6.34 15.01 1.28
C TRP A 168 6.60 16.46 0.93
N ALA A 169 7.60 17.10 1.56
CA ALA A 169 8.01 18.46 1.26
C ALA A 169 8.51 18.61 -0.19
N GLU A 170 9.32 17.66 -0.65
CA GLU A 170 9.81 17.68 -2.04
C GLU A 170 8.66 17.46 -3.03
N CYS A 171 7.74 16.52 -2.75
CA CYS A 171 6.54 16.35 -3.56
C CYS A 171 5.66 17.61 -3.57
N HIS A 172 5.44 18.23 -2.40
CA HIS A 172 4.65 19.46 -2.29
C HIS A 172 5.26 20.61 -3.08
N LYS A 173 6.57 20.79 -2.98
CA LYS A 173 7.31 21.82 -3.71
C LYS A 173 7.15 21.70 -5.24
N HIS A 174 7.12 20.49 -5.77
CA HIS A 174 7.06 20.25 -7.21
C HIS A 174 5.63 20.09 -7.75
N TYR A 175 4.71 19.57 -6.93
CA TYR A 175 3.38 19.13 -7.38
C TYR A 175 2.22 19.68 -6.55
N GLY A 176 2.49 20.43 -5.47
CA GLY A 176 1.45 20.91 -4.54
C GLY A 176 0.34 21.71 -5.19
N ASP A 177 0.66 22.49 -6.23
CA ASP A 177 -0.32 23.30 -6.99
C ASP A 177 -1.22 22.46 -7.93
N ARG A 178 -0.96 21.16 -8.07
CA ARG A 178 -1.67 20.28 -9.02
C ARG A 178 -2.85 19.51 -8.41
N GLY A 179 -3.21 19.72 -7.15
CA GLY A 179 -4.39 19.06 -6.55
C GLY A 179 -4.21 18.45 -5.16
N GLY A 180 -3.05 18.62 -4.51
CA GLY A 180 -2.83 18.26 -3.11
C GLY A 180 -2.48 16.78 -2.84
N TRP A 181 -2.34 15.95 -3.87
CA TRP A 181 -1.75 14.62 -3.82
C TRP A 181 -0.24 14.69 -4.07
N LEU A 182 0.51 13.65 -3.70
CA LEU A 182 1.99 13.66 -3.78
C LEU A 182 2.51 13.98 -5.19
N PHE A 183 1.82 13.55 -6.24
CA PHE A 183 2.15 13.85 -7.63
C PHE A 183 1.01 14.61 -8.36
N GLY A 184 0.22 15.36 -7.62
CA GLY A 184 -0.88 16.16 -8.14
C GLY A 184 -2.20 15.41 -8.23
N ALA A 185 -2.26 14.27 -8.89
CA ALA A 185 -3.38 13.34 -8.91
C ALA A 185 -3.12 12.17 -7.96
N PHE A 186 -4.20 11.56 -7.43
CA PHE A 186 -4.09 10.37 -6.59
C PHE A 186 -3.38 9.23 -7.33
N SER A 187 -2.46 8.58 -6.67
CA SER A 187 -1.60 7.55 -7.26
C SER A 187 -1.27 6.43 -6.25
N VAL A 188 -0.56 5.42 -6.72
CA VAL A 188 -0.01 4.36 -5.85
C VAL A 188 0.84 4.96 -4.73
N ALA A 189 1.61 6.04 -5.00
CA ALA A 189 2.43 6.67 -3.97
C ALA A 189 1.58 7.16 -2.77
N ASP A 190 0.43 7.78 -3.04
CA ASP A 190 -0.48 8.25 -1.99
C ASP A 190 -1.02 7.09 -1.16
N ALA A 191 -1.43 6.01 -1.80
CA ALA A 191 -1.89 4.81 -1.11
C ALA A 191 -0.79 4.16 -0.26
N MET A 192 0.46 4.17 -0.72
CA MET A 192 1.60 3.61 0.02
C MET A 192 1.93 4.39 1.28
N TYR A 193 1.79 5.73 1.25
CA TYR A 193 2.02 6.60 2.41
C TYR A 193 0.80 6.77 3.32
N ALA A 194 -0.40 6.37 2.92
CA ALA A 194 -1.62 6.52 3.71
C ALA A 194 -1.52 6.00 5.16
N PRO A 195 -0.95 4.80 5.43
CA PRO A 195 -0.77 4.34 6.80
C PRO A 195 0.15 5.24 7.64
N VAL A 196 1.09 5.95 7.01
CA VAL A 196 2.00 6.86 7.73
C VAL A 196 1.23 8.06 8.26
N VAL A 197 0.35 8.64 7.46
CA VAL A 197 -0.53 9.75 7.90
C VAL A 197 -1.34 9.34 9.13
N LEU A 198 -1.90 8.11 9.13
CA LEU A 198 -2.65 7.60 10.29
C LEU A 198 -1.75 7.39 11.51
N ARG A 199 -0.53 6.88 11.35
CA ARG A 199 0.45 6.74 12.44
C ARG A 199 0.77 8.10 13.06
N LEU A 200 1.16 9.08 12.24
CA LEU A 200 1.50 10.42 12.72
C LEU A 200 0.31 11.10 13.43
N ARG A 201 -0.91 10.90 12.92
CA ARG A 201 -2.15 11.36 13.57
C ARG A 201 -2.35 10.69 14.94
N THR A 202 -2.26 9.34 14.99
CA THR A 202 -2.45 8.56 16.22
C THR A 202 -1.51 9.00 17.33
N TYR A 203 -0.24 9.24 17.00
CA TYR A 203 0.80 9.62 17.98
C TYR A 203 0.98 11.12 18.12
N GLY A 204 0.14 11.92 17.48
CA GLY A 204 0.11 13.38 17.64
C GLY A 204 1.41 14.06 17.22
N ILE A 205 2.02 13.60 16.13
CA ILE A 205 3.20 14.24 15.54
C ILE A 205 2.75 15.48 14.77
N ASN A 206 3.31 16.63 15.17
CA ASN A 206 3.07 17.89 14.48
C ASN A 206 3.84 17.91 13.14
N LEU A 207 3.13 18.08 12.05
CA LEU A 207 3.74 18.24 10.75
C LEU A 207 4.06 19.71 10.48
N PRO A 208 5.24 20.03 9.93
CA PRO A 208 5.55 21.39 9.48
C PRO A 208 4.74 21.72 8.20
N GLU A 209 4.58 23.02 7.94
CA GLU A 209 3.91 23.49 6.70
C GLU A 209 4.57 22.94 5.42
N SER A 210 5.87 22.68 5.46
CA SER A 210 6.62 22.11 4.35
C SER A 210 6.14 20.70 3.96
N ALA A 211 5.55 19.94 4.87
CA ALA A 211 4.95 18.64 4.56
C ALA A 211 3.76 18.74 3.57
N GLY A 212 3.25 19.96 3.37
CA GLY A 212 2.23 20.27 2.40
C GLY A 212 0.82 19.81 2.80
N TYR A 213 -0.04 19.77 1.80
CA TYR A 213 -1.46 19.52 1.99
C TYR A 213 -1.84 18.03 1.96
N TYR A 214 -0.94 17.14 1.52
CA TYR A 214 -1.22 15.72 1.33
C TYR A 214 -1.85 15.03 2.54
N PRO A 215 -1.37 15.18 3.80
CA PRO A 215 -1.98 14.51 4.95
C PRO A 215 -3.43 14.93 5.18
N HIS A 216 -3.74 16.21 4.99
CA HIS A 216 -5.12 16.72 5.10
C HIS A 216 -6.00 16.18 3.98
N ARG A 217 -5.52 16.26 2.74
CA ARG A 217 -6.22 15.77 1.57
C ARG A 217 -6.61 14.29 1.71
N LEU A 218 -5.65 13.48 2.20
CA LEU A 218 -5.89 12.07 2.43
C LEU A 218 -6.98 11.82 3.48
N LEU A 219 -6.88 12.52 4.62
CA LEU A 219 -7.86 12.37 5.70
C LEU A 219 -9.26 12.85 5.32
N GLU A 220 -9.38 13.78 4.38
CA GLU A 220 -10.67 14.31 3.88
C GLU A 220 -11.29 13.43 2.77
N SER A 221 -10.55 12.47 2.22
CA SER A 221 -11.07 11.63 1.13
C SER A 221 -12.20 10.71 1.62
N GLU A 222 -13.22 10.51 0.78
CA GLU A 222 -14.36 9.65 1.10
C GLU A 222 -13.94 8.23 1.42
N ALA A 223 -12.99 7.68 0.66
CA ALA A 223 -12.48 6.33 0.89
C ALA A 223 -11.75 6.20 2.23
N MET A 224 -10.94 7.19 2.62
CA MET A 224 -10.29 7.18 3.93
C MET A 224 -11.32 7.29 5.06
N GLN A 225 -12.33 8.13 4.92
CA GLN A 225 -13.42 8.24 5.91
C GLN A 225 -14.20 6.92 6.03
N GLU A 226 -14.48 6.23 4.92
CA GLU A 226 -15.10 4.89 4.94
C GLU A 226 -14.23 3.88 5.70
N TRP A 227 -12.91 3.89 5.45
CA TRP A 227 -11.99 3.02 6.18
C TRP A 227 -11.98 3.28 7.68
N LEU A 228 -11.89 4.56 8.09
CA LEU A 228 -11.85 4.97 9.48
C LEU A 228 -13.16 4.61 10.21
N ALA A 229 -14.30 4.88 9.59
CA ALA A 229 -15.60 4.54 10.16
C ALA A 229 -15.77 3.02 10.35
N ALA A 230 -15.28 2.22 9.40
CA ALA A 230 -15.30 0.77 9.53
C ALA A 230 -14.32 0.27 10.61
N ALA A 231 -13.13 0.88 10.73
CA ALA A 231 -12.16 0.56 11.78
C ALA A 231 -12.71 0.86 13.18
N GLU A 232 -13.50 1.92 13.33
CA GLU A 232 -14.13 2.32 14.60
C GLU A 232 -15.17 1.31 15.09
N CYS A 233 -15.81 0.58 14.16
CA CYS A 233 -16.76 -0.48 14.49
C CYS A 233 -16.09 -1.81 14.89
N GLU A 234 -14.78 -1.96 14.69
CA GLU A 234 -14.08 -3.19 15.08
C GLU A 234 -13.87 -3.25 16.60
N THR A 235 -14.05 -4.41 17.19
CA THR A 235 -13.93 -4.62 18.64
C THR A 235 -12.67 -5.37 19.04
N GLU A 236 -12.01 -5.99 18.08
CA GLU A 236 -10.80 -6.77 18.30
C GLU A 236 -9.65 -5.88 18.75
N VAL A 237 -8.77 -6.41 19.58
CA VAL A 237 -7.56 -5.74 20.09
C VAL A 237 -6.36 -6.61 19.74
N ILE A 238 -5.34 -5.99 19.15
CA ILE A 238 -4.02 -6.58 18.91
C ILE A 238 -3.06 -5.89 19.87
N ASP A 239 -2.71 -6.55 20.97
CA ASP A 239 -1.91 -5.96 22.06
C ASP A 239 -0.58 -5.39 21.59
N ALA A 240 0.06 -6.03 20.60
CA ALA A 240 1.32 -5.57 20.02
C ALA A 240 1.21 -4.20 19.33
N ASP A 241 0.00 -3.85 18.84
CA ASP A 241 -0.29 -2.60 18.15
C ASP A 241 -0.92 -1.53 19.06
N GLU A 242 -1.12 -1.83 20.35
CA GLU A 242 -1.64 -0.90 21.36
C GLU A 242 -0.52 -0.11 22.07
N LYS A 243 0.51 0.33 21.35
CA LYS A 243 1.64 1.09 21.89
C LYS A 243 1.24 2.53 22.24
N GLY A 244 1.84 3.03 23.31
CA GLY A 244 1.62 4.38 23.84
C GLY A 244 0.31 4.53 24.62
N GLN A 245 0.36 5.32 25.69
CA GLN A 245 -0.80 5.67 26.52
C GLN A 245 -1.00 7.17 26.53
#